data_52527546ad8eb5825c263acd131bf281
#
_entry.id   52527546ad8eb5825c263acd131bf281
#
_cell.length_a   1.000
_cell.length_b   1.000
_cell.length_c   1.000
_cell.angle_alpha   90.00
_cell.angle_beta   90.00
_cell.angle_gamma   90.00
#
_symmetry.space_group_name_H-M   'P 1'
#
loop_
_entity.id
_entity.type
_entity.pdbx_description
1 polymer ?
#
loop_
_entity_poly.entity_id
_entity_poly.type
_entity_poly.pdbx_seq_one_letter_code
_entity_poly.pdbx_strand_id
1 'polypeptide(L)'
;MKILQVSNKYPFPPKDGGAIAALALADGFARAGHEVSLLAMQTPKHGGKSLKNDNRFPYREVVTTYVNTTIRPIRLLKNMLFSGLPYNAERFIDTDFREKLTGLLTRNRYDIVQLEGLYLMPYAETIRKCSRAKIVLRAHNIEHEVWKRITIQTKNKIKRAYYKRLSGRMAVFEYSFINAYDMLVPISERDLHSFNSHGNTKPSLVIPVGFDVSGSRELAGGNGNNKVSFIGSLDYIPNQEGLVWFIEKVWKKFLHASHPYAFYVAGRNAPAWLKNYLSKQPVNFLGEVDDAGQFMRSGGVMVVPVLSGGGIRVRIIEAMAMGIPVVCTSLGAEGIDVKDGSELMIADDPEMIAGAIVQLLENQTLFASIGKNARSFIAEKMNENKITAELLTFYGNNLQ
;
A
#
# COMPACT_ATOMS: atom_id res chain seq x y z
N MET A 1 15.24 5.80 21.42
CA MET A 1 14.08 4.94 21.72
C MET A 1 14.35 3.52 21.26
N LYS A 2 13.69 2.56 21.92
CA LYS A 2 13.64 1.16 21.46
C LYS A 2 12.27 0.87 20.91
N ILE A 3 12.19 0.55 19.63
CA ILE A 3 10.94 0.39 18.89
C ILE A 3 10.79 -1.07 18.46
N LEU A 4 9.66 -1.70 18.82
CA LEU A 4 9.27 -2.99 18.28
C LEU A 4 8.25 -2.76 17.16
N GLN A 5 8.65 -3.01 15.93
CA GLN A 5 7.74 -3.04 14.80
C GLN A 5 7.12 -4.44 14.66
N VAL A 6 5.80 -4.50 14.69
CA VAL A 6 5.03 -5.75 14.57
C VAL A 6 4.30 -5.73 13.24
N SER A 7 4.52 -6.73 12.39
CA SER A 7 3.97 -6.77 11.04
C SER A 7 3.27 -8.09 10.73
N ASN A 8 2.10 -8.01 10.08
CA ASN A 8 1.34 -9.18 9.62
C ASN A 8 1.91 -9.82 8.34
N LYS A 9 3.06 -9.32 7.87
CA LYS A 9 3.83 -9.86 6.75
C LYS A 9 5.30 -9.55 6.94
N TYR A 10 6.16 -10.40 6.40
CA TYR A 10 7.60 -10.14 6.37
C TYR A 10 7.88 -9.03 5.34
N PRO A 11 8.48 -7.89 5.73
CA PRO A 11 8.57 -6.73 4.85
C PRO A 11 9.70 -6.84 3.80
N PHE A 12 10.53 -7.87 3.86
CA PHE A 12 11.69 -7.98 2.98
C PHE A 12 11.63 -9.23 2.06
N PRO A 13 11.99 -9.11 0.78
CA PRO A 13 12.19 -7.87 0.01
C PRO A 13 10.86 -7.09 -0.11
N PRO A 14 10.90 -5.75 -0.15
CA PRO A 14 9.69 -4.93 -0.15
C PRO A 14 8.95 -5.04 -1.49
N LYS A 15 7.90 -5.88 -1.53
CA LYS A 15 7.17 -6.22 -2.76
C LYS A 15 5.80 -5.55 -2.88
N ASP A 16 5.31 -4.90 -1.84
CA ASP A 16 4.04 -4.16 -1.83
C ASP A 16 4.14 -2.88 -1.00
N GLY A 17 3.17 -1.98 -1.18
CA GLY A 17 3.20 -0.66 -0.56
C GLY A 17 3.33 -0.66 0.96
N GLY A 18 2.68 -1.60 1.65
CA GLY A 18 2.80 -1.70 3.12
C GLY A 18 4.18 -2.18 3.56
N ALA A 19 4.80 -3.11 2.81
CA ALA A 19 6.17 -3.56 3.09
C ALA A 19 7.20 -2.45 2.82
N ILE A 20 7.02 -1.68 1.73
CA ILE A 20 7.85 -0.51 1.41
C ILE A 20 7.74 0.52 2.53
N ALA A 21 6.53 0.89 2.94
CA ALA A 21 6.30 1.88 3.99
C ALA A 21 6.88 1.45 5.35
N ALA A 22 6.69 0.19 5.74
CA ALA A 22 7.19 -0.33 7.00
C ALA A 22 8.73 -0.36 7.03
N LEU A 23 9.36 -0.78 5.94
CA LEU A 23 10.81 -0.85 5.83
C LEU A 23 11.45 0.54 5.79
N ALA A 24 10.87 1.50 5.04
CA ALA A 24 11.35 2.87 4.97
C ALA A 24 11.36 3.53 6.36
N LEU A 25 10.30 3.36 7.16
CA LEU A 25 10.28 3.88 8.53
C LEU A 25 11.31 3.21 9.42
N ALA A 26 11.47 1.88 9.34
CA ALA A 26 12.47 1.18 10.14
C ALA A 26 13.90 1.65 9.80
N ASP A 27 14.21 1.85 8.53
CA ASP A 27 15.48 2.37 8.06
C ASP A 27 15.70 3.81 8.54
N GLY A 28 14.69 4.67 8.44
CA GLY A 28 14.72 6.03 8.95
C GLY A 28 14.96 6.08 10.47
N PHE A 29 14.30 5.23 11.25
CA PHE A 29 14.51 5.12 12.70
C PHE A 29 15.94 4.67 13.04
N ALA A 30 16.46 3.66 12.34
CA ALA A 30 17.82 3.17 12.53
C ALA A 30 18.86 4.23 12.17
N ARG A 31 18.69 4.96 11.06
CA ARG A 31 19.56 6.09 10.67
C ARG A 31 19.53 7.24 11.68
N ALA A 32 18.40 7.46 12.35
CA ALA A 32 18.26 8.43 13.42
C ALA A 32 18.84 7.94 14.77
N GLY A 33 19.49 6.77 14.82
CA GLY A 33 20.15 6.24 16.02
C GLY A 33 19.20 5.51 16.98
N HIS A 34 18.01 5.09 16.54
CA HIS A 34 17.08 4.32 17.37
C HIS A 34 17.24 2.81 17.15
N GLU A 35 17.00 2.03 18.19
CA GLU A 35 17.02 0.56 18.11
C GLU A 35 15.68 0.04 17.62
N VAL A 36 15.66 -0.62 16.46
CA VAL A 36 14.45 -1.20 15.88
C VAL A 36 14.53 -2.71 15.89
N SER A 37 13.50 -3.35 16.45
CA SER A 37 13.30 -4.81 16.36
C SER A 37 12.06 -5.11 15.55
N LEU A 38 12.05 -6.26 14.87
CA LEU A 38 10.94 -6.70 14.03
C LEU A 38 10.37 -8.03 14.55
N LEU A 39 9.05 -8.07 14.75
CA LEU A 39 8.29 -9.32 14.81
C LEU A 39 7.36 -9.37 13.60
N ALA A 40 7.53 -10.37 12.73
CA ALA A 40 6.76 -10.44 11.50
C ALA A 40 6.21 -11.84 11.20
N MET A 41 5.04 -11.87 10.56
CA MET A 41 4.47 -13.11 10.05
C MET A 41 5.07 -13.45 8.69
N GLN A 42 5.57 -14.67 8.54
CA GLN A 42 5.83 -15.25 7.23
C GLN A 42 4.55 -15.92 6.75
N THR A 43 4.08 -15.56 5.57
CA THR A 43 2.85 -16.11 5.01
C THR A 43 3.13 -16.77 3.67
N PRO A 44 2.25 -17.64 3.13
CA PRO A 44 2.43 -18.23 1.81
C PRO A 44 2.69 -17.20 0.70
N LYS A 45 2.16 -15.99 0.85
CA LYS A 45 2.33 -14.88 -0.10
C LYS A 45 3.61 -14.06 0.17
N HIS A 46 4.05 -13.97 1.42
CA HIS A 46 5.16 -13.15 1.88
C HIS A 46 6.17 -14.01 2.65
N GLY A 47 6.54 -15.17 2.10
CA GLY A 47 7.65 -16.00 2.57
C GLY A 47 8.94 -15.52 1.93
N GLY A 48 9.98 -15.29 2.72
CA GLY A 48 11.33 -14.97 2.25
C GLY A 48 12.38 -15.70 3.08
N LYS A 49 13.54 -15.99 2.49
CA LYS A 49 14.71 -16.39 3.28
C LYS A 49 15.11 -15.20 4.13
N SER A 50 15.30 -15.40 5.44
CA SER A 50 15.84 -14.37 6.34
C SER A 50 17.20 -13.91 5.82
N LEU A 51 17.28 -12.70 5.33
CA LEU A 51 18.53 -12.10 4.87
C LEU A 51 19.24 -11.43 6.08
N LYS A 52 19.82 -12.23 6.98
CA LYS A 52 20.61 -11.73 8.10
C LYS A 52 21.90 -10.99 7.68
N ASN A 53 22.28 -11.03 6.41
CA ASN A 53 23.56 -10.53 5.91
C ASN A 53 23.45 -9.38 4.88
N ASP A 54 22.31 -8.71 4.77
CA ASP A 54 22.23 -7.50 3.95
C ASP A 54 22.54 -6.29 4.83
N ASN A 55 23.62 -5.55 4.52
CA ASN A 55 24.05 -4.34 5.23
C ASN A 55 23.01 -3.20 5.23
N ARG A 56 21.94 -3.36 4.47
CA ARG A 56 20.78 -2.45 4.41
C ARG A 56 19.63 -2.86 5.33
N PHE A 57 19.86 -3.83 6.22
CA PHE A 57 18.81 -4.36 7.08
C PHE A 57 18.71 -3.51 8.35
N PRO A 58 17.64 -2.74 8.58
CA PRO A 58 17.57 -1.72 9.65
C PRO A 58 17.31 -2.31 11.04
N TYR A 59 17.04 -3.61 11.15
CA TYR A 59 16.60 -4.23 12.40
C TYR A 59 17.75 -4.87 13.17
N ARG A 60 17.84 -4.53 14.46
CA ARG A 60 18.79 -5.16 15.40
C ARG A 60 18.43 -6.63 15.68
N GLU A 61 17.13 -6.92 15.85
CA GLU A 61 16.60 -8.26 16.09
C GLU A 61 15.42 -8.51 15.18
N VAL A 62 15.34 -9.71 14.60
CA VAL A 62 14.22 -10.14 13.76
C VAL A 62 13.70 -11.49 14.24
N VAL A 63 12.45 -11.49 14.62
CA VAL A 63 11.71 -12.71 14.96
C VAL A 63 10.59 -12.91 13.97
N THR A 64 10.47 -14.12 13.45
CA THR A 64 9.41 -14.46 12.49
C THR A 64 8.62 -15.68 12.92
N THR A 65 7.36 -15.73 12.51
CA THR A 65 6.46 -16.87 12.70
C THR A 65 5.80 -17.20 11.37
N TYR A 66 5.74 -18.48 11.01
CA TYR A 66 4.97 -18.87 9.84
C TYR A 66 3.49 -18.96 10.18
N VAL A 67 2.68 -18.15 9.50
CA VAL A 67 1.22 -18.13 9.65
C VAL A 67 0.57 -18.47 8.32
N ASN A 68 -0.18 -19.57 8.28
CA ASN A 68 -0.87 -19.99 7.08
C ASN A 68 -2.17 -19.18 6.86
N THR A 69 -2.06 -18.14 6.08
CA THR A 69 -3.17 -17.23 5.72
C THR A 69 -3.95 -17.67 4.49
N THR A 70 -3.74 -18.88 3.96
CA THR A 70 -4.47 -19.40 2.80
C THR A 70 -5.97 -19.51 3.09
N ILE A 71 -6.79 -19.07 2.14
CA ILE A 71 -8.25 -19.19 2.25
C ILE A 71 -8.64 -20.67 2.15
N ARG A 72 -9.23 -21.19 3.22
CA ARG A 72 -9.75 -22.56 3.28
C ARG A 72 -11.28 -22.53 3.29
N PRO A 73 -11.97 -23.10 2.28
CA PRO A 73 -13.44 -23.00 2.17
C PRO A 73 -14.20 -23.44 3.42
N ILE A 74 -13.77 -24.55 4.04
CA ILE A 74 -14.40 -25.07 5.27
C ILE A 74 -14.23 -24.11 6.45
N ARG A 75 -13.03 -23.53 6.63
CA ARG A 75 -12.79 -22.51 7.69
C ARG A 75 -13.58 -21.24 7.42
N LEU A 76 -13.66 -20.83 6.15
CA LEU A 76 -14.46 -19.69 5.74
C LEU A 76 -15.94 -19.89 6.09
N LEU A 77 -16.50 -21.07 5.77
CA LEU A 77 -17.89 -21.39 6.11
C LEU A 77 -18.13 -21.42 7.62
N LYS A 78 -17.24 -22.06 8.40
CA LYS A 78 -17.30 -22.06 9.87
C LYS A 78 -17.25 -20.63 10.43
N ASN A 79 -16.32 -19.79 9.95
CA ASN A 79 -16.25 -18.39 10.35
C ASN A 79 -17.53 -17.64 10.02
N MET A 80 -18.11 -17.86 8.84
CA MET A 80 -19.38 -17.21 8.46
C MET A 80 -20.53 -17.54 9.38
N LEU A 81 -20.60 -18.78 9.90
CA LEU A 81 -21.71 -19.26 10.72
C LEU A 81 -21.52 -19.00 12.22
N PHE A 82 -20.30 -19.15 12.73
CA PHE A 82 -20.05 -19.25 14.16
C PHE A 82 -19.09 -18.20 14.73
N SER A 83 -18.35 -17.44 13.90
CA SER A 83 -17.41 -16.44 14.40
C SER A 83 -17.99 -15.02 14.30
N GLY A 84 -17.75 -14.18 15.31
CA GLY A 84 -18.01 -12.72 15.26
C GLY A 84 -16.95 -11.96 14.48
N LEU A 85 -15.74 -12.53 14.31
CA LEU A 85 -14.63 -11.88 13.67
C LEU A 85 -14.69 -11.98 12.14
N PRO A 86 -14.28 -10.94 11.39
CA PRO A 86 -14.15 -11.07 9.94
C PRO A 86 -13.06 -12.09 9.61
N TYR A 87 -13.32 -12.99 8.65
CA TYR A 87 -12.38 -14.07 8.27
C TYR A 87 -10.99 -13.54 7.92
N ASN A 88 -10.94 -12.36 7.30
CA ASN A 88 -9.68 -11.73 6.93
C ASN A 88 -8.81 -11.31 8.13
N ALA A 89 -9.41 -10.96 9.27
CA ALA A 89 -8.70 -10.66 10.50
C ALA A 89 -8.37 -11.93 11.30
N GLU A 90 -9.32 -12.87 11.39
CA GLU A 90 -9.15 -14.13 12.14
C GLU A 90 -7.92 -14.93 11.69
N ARG A 91 -7.58 -14.89 10.39
CA ARG A 91 -6.40 -15.58 9.82
C ARG A 91 -5.07 -15.12 10.38
N PHE A 92 -5.00 -13.91 10.94
CA PHE A 92 -3.79 -13.33 11.51
C PHE A 92 -3.72 -13.48 13.03
N ILE A 93 -4.70 -14.14 13.66
CA ILE A 93 -4.66 -14.46 15.09
C ILE A 93 -4.02 -15.83 15.25
N ASP A 94 -2.79 -15.84 15.74
CA ASP A 94 -1.94 -17.04 15.82
C ASP A 94 -1.29 -17.15 17.22
N THR A 95 -1.27 -18.36 17.79
CA THR A 95 -0.78 -18.61 19.14
C THR A 95 0.74 -18.51 19.21
N ASP A 96 1.48 -19.10 18.26
CA ASP A 96 2.95 -19.06 18.23
C ASP A 96 3.44 -17.61 18.04
N PHE A 97 2.75 -16.82 17.20
CA PHE A 97 3.05 -15.39 17.06
C PHE A 97 2.85 -14.64 18.40
N ARG A 98 1.78 -14.94 19.14
CA ARG A 98 1.50 -14.36 20.44
C ARG A 98 2.57 -14.74 21.49
N GLU A 99 3.01 -15.98 21.51
CA GLU A 99 4.08 -16.46 22.38
C GLU A 99 5.41 -15.76 22.10
N LYS A 100 5.78 -15.61 20.84
CA LYS A 100 6.98 -14.87 20.43
C LYS A 100 6.92 -13.39 20.77
N LEU A 101 5.74 -12.76 20.59
CA LEU A 101 5.51 -11.39 21.03
C LEU A 101 5.72 -11.27 22.55
N THR A 102 5.11 -12.15 23.34
CA THR A 102 5.27 -12.19 24.81
C THR A 102 6.75 -12.36 25.19
N GLY A 103 7.46 -13.29 24.55
CA GLY A 103 8.89 -13.51 24.79
C GLY A 103 9.75 -12.30 24.50
N LEU A 104 9.47 -11.55 23.39
CA LEU A 104 10.18 -10.31 23.08
C LEU A 104 9.93 -9.22 24.11
N LEU A 105 8.66 -9.03 24.52
CA LEU A 105 8.25 -8.01 25.48
C LEU A 105 8.77 -8.27 26.90
N THR A 106 8.98 -9.54 27.26
CA THR A 106 9.51 -9.93 28.58
C THR A 106 11.03 -9.78 28.66
N ARG A 107 11.73 -10.08 27.56
CA ARG A 107 13.21 -10.00 27.51
C ARG A 107 13.74 -8.59 27.29
N ASN A 108 12.97 -7.76 26.59
CA ASN A 108 13.37 -6.42 26.20
C ASN A 108 12.39 -5.38 26.70
N ARG A 109 12.90 -4.21 27.12
CA ARG A 109 12.08 -3.04 27.37
C ARG A 109 12.02 -2.20 26.09
N TYR A 110 10.81 -2.08 25.54
CA TYR A 110 10.53 -1.20 24.40
C TYR A 110 9.81 0.06 24.89
N ASP A 111 10.10 1.19 24.23
CA ASP A 111 9.37 2.44 24.45
C ASP A 111 8.08 2.45 23.62
N ILE A 112 8.17 1.93 22.39
CA ILE A 112 7.09 1.88 21.40
C ILE A 112 6.91 0.45 20.89
N VAL A 113 5.65 0.03 20.75
CA VAL A 113 5.23 -1.13 19.94
C VAL A 113 4.36 -0.61 18.80
N GLN A 114 4.91 -0.56 17.60
CA GLN A 114 4.22 -0.10 16.39
C GLN A 114 3.58 -1.29 15.66
N LEU A 115 2.25 -1.29 15.59
CA LEU A 115 1.45 -2.30 14.90
C LEU A 115 1.18 -1.85 13.45
N GLU A 116 1.73 -2.59 12.48
CA GLU A 116 1.59 -2.32 11.05
C GLU A 116 0.25 -2.82 10.50
N GLY A 117 -0.81 -2.09 10.82
CA GLY A 117 -2.16 -2.32 10.34
C GLY A 117 -3.14 -2.94 11.35
N LEU A 118 -4.41 -2.81 11.02
CA LEU A 118 -5.56 -3.19 11.85
C LEU A 118 -5.54 -4.66 12.31
N TYR A 119 -5.10 -5.57 11.44
CA TYR A 119 -5.13 -7.02 11.72
C TYR A 119 -4.25 -7.46 12.89
N LEU A 120 -3.38 -6.57 13.39
CA LEU A 120 -2.52 -6.81 14.56
C LEU A 120 -3.13 -6.29 15.87
N MET A 121 -4.22 -5.53 15.82
CA MET A 121 -4.86 -4.99 17.03
C MET A 121 -5.33 -6.06 18.03
N PRO A 122 -5.70 -7.30 17.66
CA PRO A 122 -5.97 -8.37 18.64
C PRO A 122 -4.80 -8.70 19.56
N TYR A 123 -3.58 -8.27 19.25
CA TYR A 123 -2.41 -8.44 20.11
C TYR A 123 -2.20 -7.29 21.13
N ALA A 124 -2.98 -6.20 21.04
CA ALA A 124 -2.86 -5.04 21.92
C ALA A 124 -3.03 -5.45 23.41
N GLU A 125 -3.95 -6.34 23.72
CA GLU A 125 -4.15 -6.87 25.08
C GLU A 125 -2.90 -7.61 25.59
N THR A 126 -2.25 -8.42 24.75
CA THR A 126 -1.00 -9.11 25.08
C THR A 126 0.11 -8.10 25.38
N ILE A 127 0.23 -7.04 24.58
CA ILE A 127 1.22 -5.98 24.80
C ILE A 127 0.98 -5.28 26.12
N ARG A 128 -0.26 -4.93 26.45
CA ARG A 128 -0.63 -4.29 27.73
C ARG A 128 -0.30 -5.14 28.94
N LYS A 129 -0.49 -6.47 28.84
CA LYS A 129 -0.19 -7.40 29.95
C LYS A 129 1.32 -7.60 30.17
N CYS A 130 2.12 -7.52 29.12
CA CYS A 130 3.55 -7.89 29.16
C CYS A 130 4.51 -6.68 29.16
N SER A 131 4.03 -5.46 28.84
CA SER A 131 4.89 -4.30 28.65
C SER A 131 4.19 -2.99 29.01
N ARG A 132 5.00 -1.98 29.34
CA ARG A 132 4.56 -0.58 29.51
C ARG A 132 4.76 0.25 28.22
N ALA A 133 5.22 -0.37 27.15
CA ALA A 133 5.43 0.31 25.87
C ALA A 133 4.13 0.94 25.36
N LYS A 134 4.23 2.12 24.77
CA LYS A 134 3.09 2.76 24.10
C LYS A 134 2.76 2.01 22.82
N ILE A 135 1.49 1.70 22.62
CA ILE A 135 0.98 1.03 21.41
C ILE A 135 0.67 2.07 20.36
N VAL A 136 1.28 1.96 19.20
CA VAL A 136 1.00 2.80 18.04
C VAL A 136 0.28 1.96 16.99
N LEU A 137 -0.90 2.40 16.54
CA LEU A 137 -1.53 1.84 15.36
C LEU A 137 -1.08 2.64 14.12
N ARG A 138 -0.26 2.03 13.26
CA ARG A 138 0.00 2.52 11.91
C ARG A 138 -1.11 2.05 10.98
N ALA A 139 -2.07 2.91 10.71
CA ALA A 139 -3.23 2.56 9.89
C ALA A 139 -2.91 2.78 8.40
N HIS A 140 -2.83 1.69 7.63
CA HIS A 140 -2.55 1.72 6.19
C HIS A 140 -3.79 1.94 5.34
N ASN A 141 -4.98 1.67 5.87
CA ASN A 141 -6.28 1.80 5.22
C ASN A 141 -7.39 1.93 6.26
N ILE A 142 -8.55 2.39 5.80
CA ILE A 142 -9.83 2.09 6.46
C ILE A 142 -10.34 0.77 5.87
N GLU A 143 -10.11 -0.32 6.58
CA GLU A 143 -10.26 -1.68 6.05
C GLU A 143 -11.71 -2.01 5.62
N HIS A 144 -12.71 -1.57 6.38
CA HIS A 144 -14.10 -1.82 6.03
C HIS A 144 -14.53 -1.08 4.75
N GLU A 145 -13.97 0.10 4.47
CA GLU A 145 -14.26 0.83 3.24
C GLU A 145 -13.67 0.15 2.01
N VAL A 146 -12.46 -0.43 2.15
CA VAL A 146 -11.86 -1.24 1.08
C VAL A 146 -12.83 -2.33 0.63
N TRP A 147 -13.40 -3.08 1.59
CA TRP A 147 -14.35 -4.16 1.29
C TRP A 147 -15.70 -3.64 0.79
N LYS A 148 -16.15 -2.48 1.27
CA LYS A 148 -17.35 -1.81 0.78
C LYS A 148 -17.22 -1.45 -0.70
N ARG A 149 -16.10 -0.87 -1.11
CA ARG A 149 -15.81 -0.51 -2.50
C ARG A 149 -15.71 -1.74 -3.41
N ILE A 150 -15.00 -2.78 -2.98
CA ILE A 150 -14.96 -4.07 -3.70
C ILE A 150 -16.37 -4.64 -3.88
N THR A 151 -17.22 -4.53 -2.86
CA THR A 151 -18.62 -5.00 -2.94
C THR A 151 -19.41 -4.30 -4.06
N ILE A 152 -19.23 -2.99 -4.20
CA ILE A 152 -19.92 -2.18 -5.21
C ILE A 152 -19.54 -2.62 -6.63
N GLN A 153 -18.26 -2.88 -6.86
CA GLN A 153 -17.72 -3.29 -8.17
C GLN A 153 -18.00 -4.77 -8.51
N THR A 154 -18.36 -5.59 -7.51
CA THR A 154 -18.55 -7.03 -7.72
C THR A 154 -19.84 -7.35 -8.44
N LYS A 155 -19.75 -7.89 -9.68
CA LYS A 155 -20.90 -8.27 -10.52
C LYS A 155 -21.60 -9.57 -10.05
N ASN A 156 -20.83 -10.53 -9.53
CA ASN A 156 -21.35 -11.82 -9.07
C ASN A 156 -22.18 -11.63 -7.79
N LYS A 157 -23.49 -11.92 -7.84
CA LYS A 157 -24.44 -11.70 -6.74
C LYS A 157 -24.06 -12.43 -5.45
N ILE A 158 -23.55 -13.66 -5.53
CA ILE A 158 -23.15 -14.47 -4.36
C ILE A 158 -21.92 -13.87 -3.70
N LYS A 159 -20.88 -13.57 -4.49
CA LYS A 159 -19.66 -12.90 -4.00
C LYS A 159 -19.98 -11.52 -3.42
N ARG A 160 -20.87 -10.77 -4.07
CA ARG A 160 -21.31 -9.45 -3.60
C ARG A 160 -22.00 -9.53 -2.24
N ALA A 161 -22.89 -10.50 -2.03
CA ALA A 161 -23.53 -10.72 -0.73
C ALA A 161 -22.52 -11.08 0.36
N TYR A 162 -21.55 -11.94 0.04
CA TYR A 162 -20.45 -12.28 0.95
C TYR A 162 -19.60 -11.04 1.30
N TYR A 163 -19.16 -10.26 0.32
CA TYR A 163 -18.33 -9.07 0.57
C TYR A 163 -19.09 -7.98 1.33
N LYS A 164 -20.40 -7.82 1.10
CA LYS A 164 -21.24 -6.92 1.88
C LYS A 164 -21.25 -7.31 3.37
N ARG A 165 -21.44 -8.61 3.67
CA ARG A 165 -21.36 -9.11 5.04
C ARG A 165 -19.97 -8.94 5.64
N LEU A 166 -18.92 -9.23 4.87
CA LEU A 166 -17.53 -9.06 5.29
C LEU A 166 -17.22 -7.60 5.62
N SER A 167 -17.63 -6.64 4.78
CA SER A 167 -17.46 -5.20 5.03
C SER A 167 -18.14 -4.77 6.33
N GLY A 168 -19.38 -5.19 6.58
CA GLY A 168 -20.08 -4.88 7.83
C GLY A 168 -19.37 -5.44 9.07
N ARG A 169 -18.92 -6.69 9.02
CA ARG A 169 -18.16 -7.31 10.12
C ARG A 169 -16.79 -6.65 10.32
N MET A 170 -16.15 -6.21 9.22
CA MET A 170 -14.90 -5.49 9.27
C MET A 170 -15.07 -4.11 9.93
N ALA A 171 -16.18 -3.42 9.67
CA ALA A 171 -16.49 -2.15 10.35
C ALA A 171 -16.63 -2.33 11.86
N VAL A 172 -17.38 -3.34 12.30
CA VAL A 172 -17.51 -3.65 13.72
C VAL A 172 -16.15 -3.99 14.34
N PHE A 173 -15.35 -4.80 13.66
CA PHE A 173 -14.01 -5.16 14.11
C PHE A 173 -13.09 -3.93 14.21
N GLU A 174 -13.05 -3.09 13.17
CA GLU A 174 -12.20 -1.89 13.13
C GLU A 174 -12.59 -0.90 14.24
N TYR A 175 -13.89 -0.64 14.39
CA TYR A 175 -14.37 0.30 15.41
C TYR A 175 -14.20 -0.24 16.84
N SER A 176 -14.19 -1.56 17.05
CA SER A 176 -13.95 -2.13 18.38
C SER A 176 -12.55 -1.85 18.93
N PHE A 177 -11.60 -1.48 18.06
CA PHE A 177 -10.23 -1.13 18.46
C PHE A 177 -9.96 0.37 18.48
N ILE A 178 -10.96 1.22 18.18
CA ILE A 178 -10.79 2.67 18.35
C ILE A 178 -10.47 2.95 19.82
N ASN A 179 -9.38 3.72 20.02
CA ASN A 179 -8.82 4.03 21.33
C ASN A 179 -8.17 2.85 22.11
N ALA A 180 -8.04 1.65 21.55
CA ALA A 180 -7.27 0.56 22.16
C ALA A 180 -5.74 0.72 22.02
N TYR A 181 -5.30 1.64 21.18
CA TYR A 181 -3.91 2.11 21.03
C TYR A 181 -3.68 3.37 21.87
N ASP A 182 -2.41 3.79 22.04
CA ASP A 182 -2.04 5.05 22.69
C ASP A 182 -1.87 6.18 21.69
N MET A 183 -1.43 5.87 20.47
CA MET A 183 -1.23 6.81 19.37
C MET A 183 -1.75 6.21 18.06
N LEU A 184 -2.28 7.08 17.20
CA LEU A 184 -2.74 6.71 15.86
C LEU A 184 -1.88 7.40 14.80
N VAL A 185 -1.38 6.62 13.84
CA VAL A 185 -0.57 7.12 12.74
C VAL A 185 -1.19 6.66 11.41
N PRO A 186 -2.24 7.35 10.91
CA PRO A 186 -2.81 7.06 9.59
C PRO A 186 -1.90 7.58 8.47
N ILE A 187 -2.15 7.11 7.24
CA ILE A 187 -1.33 7.50 6.08
C ILE A 187 -1.87 8.71 5.32
N SER A 188 -3.09 9.15 5.61
CA SER A 188 -3.72 10.31 4.96
C SER A 188 -4.63 11.08 5.91
N GLU A 189 -4.83 12.38 5.62
CA GLU A 189 -5.78 13.24 6.35
C GLU A 189 -7.22 12.71 6.25
N ARG A 190 -7.58 12.16 5.11
CA ARG A 190 -8.88 11.50 4.92
C ARG A 190 -9.08 10.35 5.91
N ASP A 191 -8.06 9.51 6.09
CA ASP A 191 -8.15 8.38 7.01
C ASP A 191 -8.20 8.87 8.47
N LEU A 192 -7.42 9.91 8.82
CA LEU A 192 -7.50 10.55 10.14
C LEU A 192 -8.91 11.08 10.40
N HIS A 193 -9.49 11.80 9.44
CA HIS A 193 -10.86 12.30 9.56
C HIS A 193 -11.86 11.15 9.79
N SER A 194 -11.71 10.03 9.07
CA SER A 194 -12.55 8.84 9.27
C SER A 194 -12.41 8.28 10.69
N PHE A 195 -11.19 8.11 11.23
CA PHE A 195 -11.00 7.64 12.60
C PHE A 195 -11.62 8.62 13.63
N ASN A 196 -11.43 9.92 13.46
CA ASN A 196 -11.97 10.94 14.35
C ASN A 196 -13.50 10.97 14.34
N SER A 197 -14.12 10.85 13.17
CA SER A 197 -15.58 10.79 13.04
C SER A 197 -16.21 9.55 13.70
N HIS A 198 -15.41 8.49 13.93
CA HIS A 198 -15.82 7.28 14.63
C HIS A 198 -15.34 7.22 16.08
N GLY A 199 -14.91 8.35 16.66
CA GLY A 199 -14.65 8.50 18.09
C GLY A 199 -13.20 8.28 18.52
N ASN A 200 -12.21 8.40 17.61
CA ASN A 200 -10.81 8.44 18.04
C ASN A 200 -10.53 9.69 18.88
N THR A 201 -9.98 9.49 20.07
CA THR A 201 -9.58 10.56 21.01
C THR A 201 -8.08 10.53 21.31
N LYS A 202 -7.34 9.62 20.70
CA LYS A 202 -5.90 9.46 20.94
C LYS A 202 -5.09 10.46 20.14
N PRO A 203 -3.90 10.87 20.63
CA PRO A 203 -2.96 11.63 19.85
C PRO A 203 -2.75 11.00 18.49
N SER A 204 -2.79 11.82 17.44
CA SER A 204 -2.74 11.33 16.06
C SER A 204 -1.85 12.21 15.22
N LEU A 205 -1.09 11.60 14.30
CA LEU A 205 -0.24 12.28 13.34
C LEU A 205 -0.36 11.56 11.99
N VAL A 206 -0.68 12.31 10.93
CA VAL A 206 -0.69 11.76 9.56
C VAL A 206 0.73 11.64 9.05
N ILE A 207 1.12 10.43 8.72
CA ILE A 207 2.44 10.12 8.16
C ILE A 207 2.24 9.33 6.87
N PRO A 208 2.41 9.95 5.70
CA PRO A 208 2.33 9.24 4.42
C PRO A 208 3.50 8.25 4.24
N VAL A 209 3.55 7.61 3.10
CA VAL A 209 4.71 6.78 2.73
C VAL A 209 5.88 7.70 2.38
N GLY A 210 7.00 7.58 3.12
CA GLY A 210 8.23 8.28 2.80
C GLY A 210 8.92 7.69 1.58
N PHE A 211 9.55 8.56 0.79
CA PHE A 211 10.32 8.16 -0.38
C PHE A 211 11.63 8.94 -0.48
N ASP A 212 12.73 8.23 -0.75
CA ASP A 212 14.02 8.86 -1.00
C ASP A 212 14.15 9.25 -2.48
N VAL A 213 14.07 10.55 -2.76
CA VAL A 213 14.22 11.10 -4.12
C VAL A 213 15.68 11.16 -4.57
N SER A 214 16.64 11.17 -3.63
CA SER A 214 18.07 11.33 -3.94
C SER A 214 18.63 10.11 -4.67
N GLY A 215 18.12 8.92 -4.37
CA GLY A 215 18.45 7.67 -5.06
C GLY A 215 17.69 7.45 -6.38
N SER A 216 16.67 8.24 -6.66
CA SER A 216 15.88 8.12 -7.88
C SER A 216 16.56 8.85 -9.02
N ARG A 217 17.16 8.10 -9.97
CA ARG A 217 17.64 8.70 -11.22
C ARG A 217 16.46 9.35 -11.95
N GLU A 218 16.60 10.62 -12.24
CA GLU A 218 15.66 11.36 -13.06
C GLU A 218 15.54 10.72 -14.45
N LEU A 219 14.34 10.75 -15.03
CA LEU A 219 14.22 10.46 -16.46
C LEU A 219 15.15 11.41 -17.20
N ALA A 220 16.24 10.90 -17.74
CA ALA A 220 17.07 11.67 -18.66
C ALA A 220 16.20 12.05 -19.85
N GLY A 221 15.71 13.29 -19.87
CA GLY A 221 14.98 14.01 -20.92
C GLY A 221 14.48 13.18 -22.12
N GLY A 222 13.79 12.08 -21.88
CA GLY A 222 13.34 11.19 -22.93
C GLY A 222 11.93 11.56 -23.34
N ASN A 223 11.75 11.84 -24.63
CA ASN A 223 10.46 11.92 -25.29
C ASN A 223 9.56 10.82 -24.77
N GLY A 224 8.29 11.15 -24.53
CA GLY A 224 7.28 10.16 -24.16
C GLY A 224 7.10 9.13 -25.28
N ASN A 225 8.03 8.22 -25.43
CA ASN A 225 8.25 7.22 -26.50
C ASN A 225 6.98 6.45 -26.91
N ASN A 226 5.87 7.12 -27.24
CA ASN A 226 4.59 6.53 -27.63
C ASN A 226 4.16 5.36 -26.71
N LYS A 227 4.60 5.42 -25.43
CA LYS A 227 4.44 4.34 -24.47
C LYS A 227 3.44 4.70 -23.37
N VAL A 228 2.46 3.84 -23.20
CA VAL A 228 1.58 3.81 -22.03
C VAL A 228 1.98 2.61 -21.19
N SER A 229 2.03 2.74 -19.87
CA SER A 229 2.48 1.65 -19.00
C SER A 229 1.57 1.49 -17.79
N PHE A 230 1.41 0.24 -17.36
CA PHE A 230 0.76 -0.16 -16.11
C PHE A 230 1.67 -1.12 -15.37
N ILE A 231 1.84 -0.92 -14.06
CA ILE A 231 2.55 -1.88 -13.22
C ILE A 231 1.85 -2.05 -11.86
N GLY A 232 1.66 -3.31 -11.44
CA GLY A 232 1.00 -3.59 -10.16
C GLY A 232 0.98 -5.06 -9.77
N SER A 233 0.55 -5.33 -8.54
CA SER A 233 0.30 -6.70 -8.06
C SER A 233 -0.99 -7.22 -8.70
N LEU A 234 -0.89 -8.19 -9.60
CA LEU A 234 -2.03 -8.66 -10.41
C LEU A 234 -2.88 -9.74 -9.70
N ASP A 235 -2.54 -10.11 -8.47
CA ASP A 235 -3.39 -10.88 -7.56
C ASP A 235 -4.30 -9.97 -6.69
N TYR A 236 -4.13 -8.65 -6.76
CA TYR A 236 -4.96 -7.68 -6.06
C TYR A 236 -6.16 -7.29 -6.90
N ILE A 237 -7.37 -7.56 -6.39
CA ILE A 237 -8.64 -7.38 -7.12
C ILE A 237 -8.80 -5.97 -7.72
N PRO A 238 -8.55 -4.87 -7.00
CA PRO A 238 -8.64 -3.52 -7.56
C PRO A 238 -7.74 -3.28 -8.79
N ASN A 239 -6.54 -3.86 -8.80
CA ASN A 239 -5.64 -3.76 -9.96
C ASN A 239 -6.17 -4.55 -11.16
N GLN A 240 -6.76 -5.73 -10.92
CA GLN A 240 -7.37 -6.53 -11.98
C GLN A 240 -8.56 -5.79 -12.62
N GLU A 241 -9.46 -5.28 -11.77
CA GLU A 241 -10.66 -4.54 -12.20
C GLU A 241 -10.28 -3.29 -13.00
N GLY A 242 -9.38 -2.49 -12.47
CA GLY A 242 -8.91 -1.26 -13.10
C GLY A 242 -8.22 -1.52 -14.43
N LEU A 243 -7.31 -2.51 -14.49
CA LEU A 243 -6.60 -2.87 -15.73
C LEU A 243 -7.58 -3.35 -16.82
N VAL A 244 -8.49 -4.26 -16.49
CA VAL A 244 -9.50 -4.75 -17.45
C VAL A 244 -10.39 -3.62 -17.91
N TRP A 245 -10.86 -2.77 -17.01
CA TRP A 245 -11.67 -1.61 -17.35
C TRP A 245 -10.92 -0.63 -18.27
N PHE A 246 -9.65 -0.33 -17.97
CA PHE A 246 -8.83 0.54 -18.82
C PHE A 246 -8.67 -0.02 -20.22
N ILE A 247 -8.36 -1.32 -20.34
CA ILE A 247 -8.22 -1.97 -21.65
C ILE A 247 -9.53 -1.88 -22.44
N GLU A 248 -10.68 -2.21 -21.81
CA GLU A 248 -11.95 -2.27 -22.52
C GLU A 248 -12.56 -0.90 -22.82
N LYS A 249 -12.38 0.07 -21.94
CA LYS A 249 -13.08 1.35 -22.02
C LYS A 249 -12.22 2.48 -22.58
N VAL A 250 -10.90 2.43 -22.35
CA VAL A 250 -9.96 3.48 -22.77
C VAL A 250 -9.08 2.98 -23.93
N TRP A 251 -8.29 1.93 -23.68
CA TRP A 251 -7.28 1.48 -24.63
C TRP A 251 -7.86 1.09 -25.99
N LYS A 252 -8.79 0.15 -26.01
CA LYS A 252 -9.41 -0.34 -27.25
C LYS A 252 -10.19 0.72 -27.99
N LYS A 253 -10.91 1.58 -27.28
CA LYS A 253 -11.82 2.53 -27.90
C LYS A 253 -11.15 3.78 -28.44
N PHE A 254 -10.22 4.32 -27.66
CA PHE A 254 -9.69 5.66 -27.92
C PHE A 254 -8.23 5.66 -28.32
N LEU A 255 -7.43 4.67 -27.94
CA LEU A 255 -5.99 4.70 -28.12
C LEU A 255 -5.48 3.68 -29.13
N HIS A 256 -5.94 2.43 -29.09
CA HIS A 256 -5.36 1.36 -29.93
C HIS A 256 -5.58 1.59 -31.42
N ALA A 257 -6.76 2.03 -31.83
CA ALA A 257 -7.11 2.22 -33.25
C ALA A 257 -6.73 3.59 -33.81
N SER A 258 -6.52 4.60 -32.95
CA SER A 258 -6.40 6.00 -33.36
C SER A 258 -4.98 6.56 -33.24
N HIS A 259 -4.08 5.88 -32.47
CA HIS A 259 -2.76 6.42 -32.14
C HIS A 259 -1.66 5.35 -32.22
N PRO A 260 -0.41 5.73 -32.60
CA PRO A 260 0.72 4.82 -32.70
C PRO A 260 1.33 4.48 -31.33
N TYR A 261 0.48 4.35 -30.31
CA TYR A 261 0.93 4.08 -28.96
C TYR A 261 1.00 2.58 -28.67
N ALA A 262 1.91 2.20 -27.77
CA ALA A 262 2.03 0.83 -27.28
C ALA A 262 1.72 0.76 -25.79
N PHE A 263 0.86 -0.17 -25.37
CA PHE A 263 0.53 -0.37 -23.96
C PHE A 263 1.30 -1.55 -23.40
N TYR A 264 2.09 -1.28 -22.37
CA TYR A 264 2.89 -2.26 -21.64
C TYR A 264 2.31 -2.52 -20.27
N VAL A 265 2.09 -3.79 -19.98
CA VAL A 265 1.53 -4.25 -18.71
C VAL A 265 2.53 -5.13 -18.01
N ALA A 266 2.98 -4.73 -16.83
CA ALA A 266 3.83 -5.53 -15.96
C ALA A 266 3.11 -5.81 -14.62
N GLY A 267 3.40 -6.98 -14.03
CA GLY A 267 2.88 -7.27 -12.70
C GLY A 267 3.02 -8.72 -12.31
N ARG A 268 3.20 -8.90 -11.00
CA ARG A 268 3.40 -10.21 -10.40
C ARG A 268 2.09 -10.90 -10.06
N ASN A 269 2.17 -12.23 -9.89
CA ASN A 269 1.07 -13.07 -9.40
C ASN A 269 -0.23 -12.96 -10.23
N ALA A 270 -0.13 -12.73 -11.53
CA ALA A 270 -1.31 -12.71 -12.40
C ALA A 270 -2.02 -14.08 -12.38
N PRO A 271 -3.33 -14.14 -12.03
CA PRO A 271 -4.08 -15.38 -12.07
C PRO A 271 -4.24 -15.86 -13.53
N ALA A 272 -4.44 -17.18 -13.68
CA ALA A 272 -4.50 -17.81 -15.00
C ALA A 272 -5.53 -17.17 -15.93
N TRP A 273 -6.70 -16.82 -15.40
CA TRP A 273 -7.74 -16.17 -16.21
C TRP A 273 -7.29 -14.80 -16.75
N LEU A 274 -6.55 -14.01 -15.95
CA LEU A 274 -6.07 -12.69 -16.37
C LEU A 274 -4.95 -12.81 -17.40
N LYS A 275 -4.02 -13.77 -17.23
CA LYS A 275 -3.00 -14.07 -18.25
C LYS A 275 -3.63 -14.43 -19.59
N ASN A 276 -4.63 -15.33 -19.57
CA ASN A 276 -5.38 -15.72 -20.77
C ASN A 276 -6.20 -14.55 -21.37
N TYR A 277 -6.70 -13.64 -20.55
CA TYR A 277 -7.36 -12.43 -21.02
C TYR A 277 -6.35 -11.51 -21.71
N LEU A 278 -5.23 -11.17 -21.04
CA LEU A 278 -4.22 -10.24 -21.56
C LEU A 278 -3.56 -10.73 -22.85
N SER A 279 -3.34 -12.05 -23.00
CA SER A 279 -2.76 -12.61 -24.22
C SER A 279 -3.63 -12.44 -25.48
N LYS A 280 -4.90 -12.10 -25.30
CA LYS A 280 -5.87 -11.84 -26.41
C LYS A 280 -6.13 -10.35 -26.61
N GLN A 281 -5.46 -9.48 -25.87
CA GLN A 281 -5.64 -8.04 -25.99
C GLN A 281 -4.50 -7.40 -26.75
N PRO A 282 -4.71 -6.22 -27.37
CA PRO A 282 -3.66 -5.48 -28.04
C PRO A 282 -2.75 -4.76 -27.02
N VAL A 283 -2.09 -5.53 -26.17
CA VAL A 283 -1.19 -5.05 -25.11
C VAL A 283 0.07 -5.91 -25.02
N ASN A 284 1.17 -5.32 -24.60
CA ASN A 284 2.43 -6.03 -24.36
C ASN A 284 2.47 -6.49 -22.89
N PHE A 285 2.00 -7.69 -22.61
CA PHE A 285 2.05 -8.24 -21.26
C PHE A 285 3.40 -8.89 -20.96
N LEU A 286 4.17 -8.30 -20.05
CA LEU A 286 5.53 -8.73 -19.69
C LEU A 286 5.58 -9.69 -18.50
N GLY A 287 4.47 -9.85 -17.78
CA GLY A 287 4.47 -10.63 -16.53
C GLY A 287 5.19 -9.90 -15.37
N GLU A 288 5.84 -10.66 -14.52
CA GLU A 288 6.66 -10.12 -13.42
C GLU A 288 8.00 -9.61 -13.99
N VAL A 289 8.37 -8.40 -13.62
CA VAL A 289 9.65 -7.77 -13.99
C VAL A 289 10.56 -7.73 -12.77
N ASP A 290 11.86 -7.91 -12.99
CA ASP A 290 12.86 -7.96 -11.91
C ASP A 290 13.02 -6.60 -11.24
N ASP A 291 13.02 -5.51 -12.01
CA ASP A 291 13.13 -4.12 -11.54
C ASP A 291 11.94 -3.28 -12.03
N ALA A 292 11.02 -3.02 -11.10
CA ALA A 292 9.87 -2.15 -11.35
C ALA A 292 10.28 -0.71 -11.68
N GLY A 293 11.35 -0.22 -11.06
CA GLY A 293 11.88 1.12 -11.32
C GLY A 293 12.45 1.22 -12.73
N GLN A 294 13.19 0.23 -13.19
CA GLN A 294 13.69 0.18 -14.58
C GLN A 294 12.54 0.13 -15.59
N PHE A 295 11.51 -0.68 -15.30
CA PHE A 295 10.32 -0.74 -16.16
C PHE A 295 9.63 0.63 -16.23
N MET A 296 9.43 1.31 -15.13
CA MET A 296 8.83 2.65 -15.09
C MET A 296 9.71 3.66 -15.84
N ARG A 297 11.02 3.68 -15.58
CA ARG A 297 11.99 4.57 -16.27
C ARG A 297 12.13 4.33 -17.76
N SER A 298 11.65 3.22 -18.29
CA SER A 298 11.71 3.00 -19.76
C SER A 298 10.85 3.97 -20.57
N GLY A 299 10.24 4.96 -19.92
CA GLY A 299 9.58 6.12 -20.53
C GLY A 299 8.07 5.96 -20.68
N GLY A 300 7.44 7.05 -21.15
CA GLY A 300 6.01 7.13 -21.40
C GLY A 300 5.17 7.57 -20.22
N VAL A 301 3.87 7.45 -20.37
CA VAL A 301 2.86 7.81 -19.36
C VAL A 301 2.46 6.56 -18.58
N MET A 302 2.49 6.66 -17.26
CA MET A 302 1.97 5.58 -16.41
C MET A 302 0.49 5.78 -16.13
N VAL A 303 -0.31 4.71 -16.28
CA VAL A 303 -1.74 4.74 -15.96
C VAL A 303 -2.04 3.96 -14.67
N VAL A 304 -2.89 4.55 -13.81
CA VAL A 304 -3.32 3.93 -12.55
C VAL A 304 -4.85 4.00 -12.42
N PRO A 305 -5.57 3.15 -13.17
CA PRO A 305 -7.02 3.17 -13.28
C PRO A 305 -7.69 2.40 -12.14
N VAL A 306 -7.71 2.97 -10.94
CA VAL A 306 -8.25 2.32 -9.74
C VAL A 306 -9.74 2.60 -9.62
N LEU A 307 -10.57 1.54 -9.51
CA LEU A 307 -12.03 1.64 -9.37
C LEU A 307 -12.52 1.20 -7.99
N SER A 308 -11.69 0.53 -7.21
CA SER A 308 -12.01 0.03 -5.87
C SER A 308 -10.75 -0.04 -5.00
N GLY A 309 -10.90 -0.43 -3.73
CA GLY A 309 -9.77 -0.54 -2.80
C GLY A 309 -9.58 0.69 -1.92
N GLY A 310 -8.45 0.80 -1.25
CA GLY A 310 -8.11 1.90 -0.33
C GLY A 310 -6.60 2.08 -0.20
N GLY A 311 -6.20 3.04 0.63
CA GLY A 311 -4.81 3.37 0.90
C GLY A 311 -4.10 4.12 -0.23
N ILE A 312 -2.92 4.67 0.08
CA ILE A 312 -2.08 5.38 -0.89
C ILE A 312 -1.52 4.39 -1.92
N ARG A 313 -1.55 4.79 -3.18
CA ARG A 313 -0.98 4.02 -4.30
C ARG A 313 0.52 4.29 -4.38
N VAL A 314 1.32 3.49 -3.66
CA VAL A 314 2.79 3.65 -3.61
C VAL A 314 3.41 3.71 -5.01
N ARG A 315 2.85 3.02 -6.01
CA ARG A 315 3.31 3.11 -7.40
C ARG A 315 3.16 4.49 -8.02
N ILE A 316 2.14 5.26 -7.62
CA ILE A 316 2.04 6.67 -8.02
C ILE A 316 3.19 7.47 -7.41
N ILE A 317 3.45 7.30 -6.11
CA ILE A 317 4.54 7.98 -5.41
C ILE A 317 5.90 7.65 -6.05
N GLU A 318 6.15 6.37 -6.36
CA GLU A 318 7.39 5.93 -7.02
C GLU A 318 7.55 6.57 -8.41
N ALA A 319 6.48 6.59 -9.23
CA ALA A 319 6.51 7.22 -10.53
C ALA A 319 6.74 8.74 -10.43
N MET A 320 6.03 9.42 -9.54
CA MET A 320 6.20 10.84 -9.28
C MET A 320 7.62 11.18 -8.82
N ALA A 321 8.21 10.37 -7.93
CA ALA A 321 9.59 10.53 -7.47
C ALA A 321 10.62 10.40 -8.60
N MET A 322 10.31 9.62 -9.63
CA MET A 322 11.11 9.46 -10.84
C MET A 322 10.83 10.54 -11.90
N GLY A 323 9.86 11.43 -11.67
CA GLY A 323 9.42 12.43 -12.65
C GLY A 323 8.64 11.84 -13.82
N ILE A 324 7.98 10.70 -13.62
CA ILE A 324 7.17 10.03 -14.64
C ILE A 324 5.74 10.57 -14.56
N PRO A 325 5.20 11.16 -15.63
CA PRO A 325 3.81 11.58 -15.63
C PRO A 325 2.84 10.43 -15.43
N VAL A 326 1.86 10.66 -14.54
CA VAL A 326 0.84 9.69 -14.20
C VAL A 326 -0.53 10.20 -14.60
N VAL A 327 -1.34 9.33 -15.22
CA VAL A 327 -2.78 9.54 -15.39
C VAL A 327 -3.51 8.53 -14.52
N CYS A 328 -4.35 9.01 -13.60
CA CYS A 328 -5.06 8.13 -12.69
C CYS A 328 -6.53 8.54 -12.52
N THR A 329 -7.33 7.66 -11.94
CA THR A 329 -8.67 8.00 -11.46
C THR A 329 -8.59 8.82 -10.17
N SER A 330 -9.65 9.53 -9.80
CA SER A 330 -9.77 10.23 -8.52
C SER A 330 -9.49 9.28 -7.33
N LEU A 331 -9.98 8.03 -7.42
CA LEU A 331 -9.68 7.00 -6.42
C LEU A 331 -8.21 6.56 -6.44
N GLY A 332 -7.55 6.64 -7.59
CA GLY A 332 -6.11 6.39 -7.71
C GLY A 332 -5.26 7.42 -6.96
N ALA A 333 -5.64 8.69 -7.02
CA ALA A 333 -4.98 9.80 -6.33
C ALA A 333 -5.38 9.92 -4.85
N GLU A 334 -6.38 9.15 -4.39
CA GLU A 334 -6.89 9.28 -3.02
C GLU A 334 -5.79 9.15 -1.96
N GLY A 335 -5.73 10.10 -1.05
CA GLY A 335 -4.74 10.17 0.03
C GLY A 335 -3.41 10.82 -0.36
N ILE A 336 -3.27 11.28 -1.60
CA ILE A 336 -2.15 12.10 -2.07
C ILE A 336 -2.69 13.51 -2.30
N ASP A 337 -2.15 14.51 -1.62
CA ASP A 337 -2.61 15.90 -1.70
C ASP A 337 -2.02 16.60 -2.93
N VAL A 338 -2.39 16.10 -4.12
CA VAL A 338 -1.95 16.59 -5.42
C VAL A 338 -3.02 17.39 -6.13
N LYS A 339 -2.60 18.26 -7.05
CA LYS A 339 -3.49 19.03 -7.91
C LYS A 339 -3.52 18.43 -9.31
N ASP A 340 -4.73 18.22 -9.82
CA ASP A 340 -4.93 17.80 -11.21
C ASP A 340 -4.29 18.79 -12.18
N GLY A 341 -3.64 18.27 -13.22
CA GLY A 341 -2.94 19.05 -14.23
C GLY A 341 -1.63 19.69 -13.77
N SER A 342 -1.22 19.50 -12.51
CA SER A 342 0.02 20.05 -11.95
C SER A 342 1.06 18.97 -11.67
N GLU A 343 0.82 18.08 -10.72
CA GLU A 343 1.73 16.99 -10.34
C GLU A 343 1.40 15.65 -11.02
N LEU A 344 0.16 15.49 -11.44
CA LEU A 344 -0.34 14.37 -12.25
C LEU A 344 -1.65 14.76 -12.93
N MET A 345 -2.24 13.86 -13.73
CA MET A 345 -3.53 14.06 -14.39
C MET A 345 -4.58 13.16 -13.74
N ILE A 346 -5.74 13.72 -13.36
CA ILE A 346 -6.85 12.99 -12.72
C ILE A 346 -8.05 13.01 -13.63
N ALA A 347 -8.57 11.84 -13.99
CA ALA A 347 -9.81 11.70 -14.74
C ALA A 347 -10.51 10.38 -14.40
N ASP A 348 -11.84 10.39 -14.34
CA ASP A 348 -12.67 9.20 -14.09
C ASP A 348 -13.41 8.74 -15.36
N ASP A 349 -13.62 9.65 -16.30
CA ASP A 349 -14.24 9.33 -17.57
C ASP A 349 -13.20 8.74 -18.57
N PRO A 350 -13.55 7.66 -19.31
CA PRO A 350 -12.63 7.01 -20.24
C PRO A 350 -12.11 7.91 -21.35
N GLU A 351 -12.91 8.82 -21.87
CA GLU A 351 -12.51 9.74 -22.96
C GLU A 351 -11.57 10.81 -22.41
N MET A 352 -11.81 11.34 -21.22
CA MET A 352 -10.91 12.27 -20.56
C MET A 352 -9.57 11.64 -20.19
N ILE A 353 -9.55 10.37 -19.76
CA ILE A 353 -8.29 9.63 -19.52
C ILE A 353 -7.50 9.49 -20.82
N ALA A 354 -8.19 9.10 -21.90
CA ALA A 354 -7.53 9.01 -23.21
C ALA A 354 -6.96 10.35 -23.68
N GLY A 355 -7.74 11.42 -23.54
CA GLY A 355 -7.31 12.79 -23.86
C GLY A 355 -6.09 13.23 -23.04
N ALA A 356 -6.07 12.96 -21.74
CA ALA A 356 -4.95 13.27 -20.87
C ALA A 356 -3.67 12.50 -21.27
N ILE A 357 -3.80 11.23 -21.65
CA ILE A 357 -2.68 10.42 -22.14
C ILE A 357 -2.12 11.00 -23.45
N VAL A 358 -2.99 11.30 -24.42
CA VAL A 358 -2.62 11.89 -25.70
C VAL A 358 -1.93 13.23 -25.48
N GLN A 359 -2.51 14.11 -24.67
CA GLN A 359 -1.96 15.41 -24.36
C GLN A 359 -0.54 15.33 -23.77
N LEU A 360 -0.30 14.39 -22.87
CA LEU A 360 1.03 14.17 -22.29
C LEU A 360 2.03 13.61 -23.31
N LEU A 361 1.60 12.69 -24.17
CA LEU A 361 2.51 12.07 -25.15
C LEU A 361 2.85 13.00 -26.31
N GLU A 362 1.94 13.89 -26.71
CA GLU A 362 2.13 14.82 -27.82
C GLU A 362 2.71 16.17 -27.40
N ASN A 363 2.55 16.57 -26.11
CA ASN A 363 3.08 17.82 -25.60
C ASN A 363 4.26 17.60 -24.65
N GLN A 364 5.47 17.63 -25.20
CA GLN A 364 6.71 17.41 -24.47
C GLN A 364 6.92 18.43 -23.33
N THR A 365 6.49 19.68 -23.50
CA THR A 365 6.60 20.71 -22.46
C THR A 365 5.73 20.37 -21.26
N LEU A 366 4.48 19.97 -21.52
CA LEU A 366 3.57 19.53 -20.47
C LEU A 366 4.08 18.27 -19.77
N PHE A 367 4.55 17.27 -20.53
CA PHE A 367 5.15 16.06 -20.01
C PHE A 367 6.28 16.36 -19.02
N ALA A 368 7.23 17.20 -19.43
CA ALA A 368 8.36 17.60 -18.60
C ALA A 368 7.93 18.42 -17.38
N SER A 369 6.96 19.32 -17.53
CA SER A 369 6.42 20.14 -16.45
C SER A 369 5.75 19.29 -15.37
N ILE A 370 4.84 18.39 -15.74
CA ILE A 370 4.15 17.48 -14.82
C ILE A 370 5.19 16.60 -14.09
N GLY A 371 6.13 16.01 -14.81
CA GLY A 371 7.18 15.18 -14.21
C GLY A 371 8.04 15.93 -13.20
N LYS A 372 8.44 17.17 -13.51
CA LYS A 372 9.20 18.03 -12.60
C LYS A 372 8.39 18.39 -11.35
N ASN A 373 7.15 18.82 -11.53
CA ASN A 373 6.27 19.17 -10.41
C ASN A 373 6.00 17.98 -9.50
N ALA A 374 5.73 16.80 -10.10
CA ALA A 374 5.56 15.55 -9.36
C ALA A 374 6.77 15.23 -8.48
N ARG A 375 7.97 15.29 -9.06
CA ARG A 375 9.22 15.03 -8.32
C ARG A 375 9.44 16.06 -7.20
N SER A 376 9.19 17.34 -7.45
CA SER A 376 9.31 18.41 -6.44
C SER A 376 8.32 18.19 -5.29
N PHE A 377 7.08 17.81 -5.60
CA PHE A 377 6.08 17.47 -4.60
C PHE A 377 6.55 16.33 -3.66
N ILE A 378 7.08 15.24 -4.24
CA ILE A 378 7.57 14.12 -3.42
C ILE A 378 8.77 14.56 -2.56
N ALA A 379 9.71 15.31 -3.12
CA ALA A 379 10.88 15.80 -2.39
C ALA A 379 10.50 16.71 -1.21
N GLU A 380 9.42 17.48 -1.34
CA GLU A 380 8.96 18.42 -0.31
C GLU A 380 8.03 17.77 0.72
N LYS A 381 7.03 17.01 0.26
CA LYS A 381 5.93 16.51 1.09
C LYS A 381 6.11 15.07 1.58
N MET A 382 6.87 14.26 0.85
CA MET A 382 7.04 12.83 1.14
C MET A 382 8.51 12.42 1.33
N ASN A 383 9.37 13.37 1.70
CA ASN A 383 10.78 13.10 2.01
C ASN A 383 10.90 12.17 3.21
N GLU A 384 11.54 11.01 3.04
CA GLU A 384 11.66 9.98 4.06
C GLU A 384 12.30 10.47 5.36
N ASN A 385 13.38 11.28 5.27
CA ASN A 385 14.07 11.79 6.44
C ASN A 385 13.20 12.79 7.21
N LYS A 386 12.47 13.67 6.51
CA LYS A 386 11.56 14.65 7.11
C LYS A 386 10.39 13.95 7.82
N ILE A 387 9.77 12.99 7.15
CA ILE A 387 8.67 12.19 7.68
C ILE A 387 9.11 11.40 8.92
N THR A 388 10.29 10.79 8.87
CA THR A 388 10.84 10.04 10.00
C THR A 388 11.12 10.95 11.20
N ALA A 389 11.72 12.12 10.99
CA ALA A 389 12.01 13.08 12.05
C ALA A 389 10.73 13.60 12.73
N GLU A 390 9.68 13.87 11.93
CA GLU A 390 8.38 14.30 12.42
C GLU A 390 7.71 13.21 13.28
N LEU A 391 7.72 11.96 12.80
CA LEU A 391 7.18 10.83 13.54
C LEU A 391 7.93 10.57 14.85
N LEU A 392 9.27 10.66 14.85
CA LEU A 392 10.09 10.50 16.05
C LEU A 392 9.84 11.61 17.08
N THR A 393 9.62 12.84 16.62
CA THR A 393 9.23 13.97 17.48
C THR A 393 7.85 13.72 18.10
N PHE A 394 6.89 13.27 17.29
CA PHE A 394 5.56 12.90 17.78
C PHE A 394 5.62 11.78 18.83
N TYR A 395 6.43 10.75 18.61
CA TYR A 395 6.63 9.69 19.61
C TYR A 395 7.24 10.24 20.90
N GLY A 396 8.30 11.05 20.81
CA GLY A 396 8.95 11.65 21.97
C GLY A 396 8.01 12.47 22.84
N ASN A 397 7.14 13.27 22.22
CA ASN A 397 6.18 14.13 22.92
C ASN A 397 5.05 13.33 23.62
N ASN A 398 4.80 12.09 23.24
CA ASN A 398 3.72 11.25 23.76
C ASN A 398 4.21 10.06 24.59
N LEU A 399 5.52 9.96 24.89
CA LEU A 399 6.08 8.95 25.78
C LEU A 399 5.96 9.31 27.27
N GLN A 400 5.75 10.58 27.58
CA GLN A 400 5.63 11.10 28.95
C GLN A 400 4.36 10.67 29.64
#